data_c46b2a62d91d5315f26b9baaec564a18
#
_entry.id   c46b2a62d91d5315f26b9baaec564a18
#
_cell.length_a   1.000
_cell.length_b   1.000
_cell.length_c   1.000
_cell.angle_alpha   90.00
_cell.angle_beta   90.00
_cell.angle_gamma   90.00
#
_symmetry.space_group_name_H-M   'P 1'
#
loop_
_entity.id
_entity.type
_entity.pdbx_description
1 polymer ?
#
loop_
_entity_poly.entity_id
_entity_poly.type
_entity_poly.pdbx_seq_one_letter_code
_entity_poly.pdbx_strand_id
1 'polypeptide(L)'
;MADSLGRILVVDDENSVVEVLSEYFSGQGYTVKTASNGQEALKTLPEYRPAVILLDVRMPGLDGVEVLRRIRAQDTGVAVIMVTANEDVDLARETLKLGAFDYVAKPFDFGYLDQAVTLGLIQSGGGPSAPTGTRGAEAAAGPGGVWPALTLATFHAARTMTPSGRDSTGQRMETAALAAGREGAAGRGPTAAEFLQELETLLSIAVELGDVSPAERDSVSAAIAVARTSLSTAG
;
A
#
# COMPACT_ATOMS: atom_id res chain seq x y z
N MET A 1 -7.42 16.09 -21.73
CA MET A 1 -6.76 14.79 -21.51
C MET A 1 -7.13 14.41 -20.09
N ALA A 2 -7.68 13.24 -19.84
CA ALA A 2 -7.97 12.81 -18.49
C ALA A 2 -6.62 12.66 -17.75
N ASP A 3 -6.49 13.28 -16.58
CA ASP A 3 -5.30 13.11 -15.75
C ASP A 3 -5.20 11.65 -15.34
N SER A 4 -4.04 11.01 -15.61
CA SER A 4 -3.77 9.62 -15.18
C SER A 4 -3.73 9.55 -13.66
N LEU A 5 -4.33 8.50 -13.08
CA LEU A 5 -4.30 8.26 -11.63
C LEU A 5 -2.88 8.01 -11.10
N GLY A 6 -1.93 7.67 -11.97
CA GLY A 6 -0.54 7.42 -11.64
C GLY A 6 0.14 6.48 -12.62
N ARG A 7 1.46 6.30 -12.48
CA ARG A 7 2.26 5.43 -13.35
C ARG A 7 2.60 4.13 -12.63
N ILE A 8 2.28 3.01 -13.26
CA ILE A 8 2.56 1.65 -12.76
C ILE A 8 3.53 0.97 -13.73
N LEU A 9 4.55 0.31 -13.20
CA LEU A 9 5.41 -0.59 -13.96
C LEU A 9 5.09 -2.03 -13.55
N VAL A 10 4.67 -2.86 -14.51
CA VAL A 10 4.44 -4.31 -14.31
C VAL A 10 5.65 -5.06 -14.81
N VAL A 11 6.23 -5.92 -13.97
CA VAL A 11 7.44 -6.69 -14.25
C VAL A 11 7.18 -8.16 -13.98
N ASP A 12 7.06 -8.95 -15.04
CA ASP A 12 6.78 -10.39 -14.97
C ASP A 12 7.25 -11.05 -16.28
N ASP A 13 7.80 -12.25 -16.23
CA ASP A 13 8.23 -12.98 -17.43
C ASP A 13 7.09 -13.77 -18.10
N GLU A 14 5.94 -13.89 -17.43
CA GLU A 14 4.73 -14.49 -17.97
C GLU A 14 3.89 -13.44 -18.72
N ASN A 15 3.89 -13.47 -20.05
CA ASN A 15 3.12 -12.52 -20.88
C ASN A 15 1.64 -12.44 -20.51
N SER A 16 1.01 -13.56 -20.16
CA SER A 16 -0.39 -13.63 -19.75
C SER A 16 -0.66 -12.81 -18.48
N VAL A 17 0.25 -12.81 -17.52
CA VAL A 17 0.15 -12.01 -16.29
C VAL A 17 0.32 -10.52 -16.62
N VAL A 18 1.32 -10.20 -17.43
CA VAL A 18 1.59 -8.82 -17.88
C VAL A 18 0.38 -8.24 -18.62
N GLU A 19 -0.23 -8.98 -19.53
CA GLU A 19 -1.42 -8.55 -20.29
C GLU A 19 -2.60 -8.28 -19.33
N VAL A 20 -2.94 -9.25 -18.49
CA VAL A 20 -4.07 -9.13 -17.54
C VAL A 20 -3.90 -7.91 -16.60
N LEU A 21 -2.72 -7.75 -15.99
CA LEU A 21 -2.47 -6.63 -15.09
C LEU A 21 -2.45 -5.28 -15.83
N SER A 22 -1.87 -5.26 -17.04
CA SER A 22 -1.83 -4.06 -17.87
C SER A 22 -3.22 -3.61 -18.31
N GLU A 23 -4.06 -4.52 -18.78
CA GLU A 23 -5.44 -4.22 -19.17
C GLU A 23 -6.25 -3.76 -17.96
N TYR A 24 -6.14 -4.47 -16.84
CA TYR A 24 -6.88 -4.15 -15.63
C TYR A 24 -6.57 -2.73 -15.14
N PHE A 25 -5.30 -2.40 -14.91
CA PHE A 25 -4.93 -1.08 -14.39
C PHE A 25 -5.09 0.05 -15.41
N SER A 26 -4.90 -0.23 -16.69
CA SER A 26 -5.20 0.76 -17.75
C SER A 26 -6.69 1.08 -17.80
N GLY A 27 -7.56 0.06 -17.64
CA GLY A 27 -9.02 0.24 -17.54
C GLY A 27 -9.45 1.07 -16.32
N GLN A 28 -8.67 1.05 -15.25
CA GLN A 28 -8.88 1.86 -14.05
C GLN A 28 -8.38 3.31 -14.20
N GLY A 29 -7.70 3.65 -15.28
CA GLY A 29 -7.20 5.01 -15.57
C GLY A 29 -5.75 5.24 -15.16
N TYR A 30 -4.98 4.20 -14.85
CA TYR A 30 -3.53 4.29 -14.65
C TYR A 30 -2.79 4.30 -15.99
N THR A 31 -1.61 4.91 -16.00
CA THR A 31 -0.65 4.72 -17.10
C THR A 31 0.22 3.52 -16.75
N VAL A 32 0.16 2.47 -17.56
CA VAL A 32 0.91 1.23 -17.32
C VAL A 32 2.02 1.07 -18.33
N LYS A 33 3.21 0.70 -17.86
CA LYS A 33 4.32 0.22 -18.68
C LYS A 33 4.71 -1.18 -18.20
N THR A 34 5.25 -1.98 -19.06
CA THR A 34 5.57 -3.38 -18.79
C THR A 34 7.05 -3.64 -19.01
N ALA A 35 7.61 -4.64 -18.33
CA ALA A 35 8.92 -5.19 -18.55
C ALA A 35 8.86 -6.71 -18.37
N SER A 36 9.53 -7.45 -19.24
CA SER A 36 9.51 -8.92 -19.27
C SER A 36 10.60 -9.58 -18.42
N ASN A 37 11.46 -8.80 -17.78
CA ASN A 37 12.55 -9.27 -16.93
C ASN A 37 13.13 -8.14 -16.07
N GLY A 38 13.92 -8.51 -15.06
CA GLY A 38 14.52 -7.57 -14.13
C GLY A 38 15.50 -6.56 -14.77
N GLN A 39 16.22 -6.93 -15.81
CA GLN A 39 17.15 -6.01 -16.50
C GLN A 39 16.37 -4.91 -17.24
N GLU A 40 15.32 -5.27 -17.93
CA GLU A 40 14.43 -4.34 -18.63
C GLU A 40 13.73 -3.40 -17.64
N ALA A 41 13.27 -3.94 -16.52
CA ALA A 41 12.70 -3.15 -15.44
C ALA A 41 13.66 -2.05 -14.96
N LEU A 42 14.89 -2.43 -14.56
CA LEU A 42 15.89 -1.48 -14.09
C LEU A 42 16.28 -0.42 -15.13
N LYS A 43 16.26 -0.77 -16.41
CA LYS A 43 16.54 0.14 -17.53
C LYS A 43 15.39 1.14 -17.74
N THR A 44 14.16 0.71 -17.47
CA THR A 44 12.94 1.50 -17.65
C THR A 44 12.75 2.54 -16.54
N LEU A 45 13.17 2.24 -15.31
CA LEU A 45 12.91 3.05 -14.13
C LEU A 45 13.33 4.53 -14.24
N PRO A 46 14.57 4.88 -14.65
CA PRO A 46 15.02 6.28 -14.63
C PRO A 46 14.20 7.18 -15.54
N GLU A 47 13.75 6.65 -16.68
CA GLU A 47 12.99 7.39 -17.68
C GLU A 47 11.50 7.42 -17.36
N TYR A 48 10.92 6.27 -17.00
CA TYR A 48 9.49 6.12 -16.79
C TYR A 48 9.03 6.67 -15.42
N ARG A 49 9.86 6.55 -14.40
CA ARG A 49 9.59 7.00 -13.02
C ARG A 49 8.21 6.55 -12.52
N PRO A 50 7.96 5.24 -12.40
CA PRO A 50 6.68 4.74 -11.88
C PRO A 50 6.52 5.16 -10.42
N ALA A 51 5.29 5.34 -9.98
CA ALA A 51 4.95 5.51 -8.58
C ALA A 51 4.82 4.15 -7.87
N VAL A 52 4.37 3.13 -8.61
CA VAL A 52 4.23 1.76 -8.13
C VAL A 52 4.87 0.78 -9.12
N ILE A 53 5.52 -0.23 -8.60
CA ILE A 53 6.07 -1.36 -9.37
C ILE A 53 5.41 -2.64 -8.86
N LEU A 54 4.76 -3.38 -9.76
CA LEU A 54 4.34 -4.76 -9.51
C LEU A 54 5.46 -5.65 -10.04
N LEU A 55 6.13 -6.37 -9.16
CA LEU A 55 7.38 -7.09 -9.47
C LEU A 55 7.26 -8.56 -9.14
N ASP A 56 7.31 -9.40 -10.17
CA ASP A 56 7.39 -10.85 -9.94
C ASP A 56 8.71 -11.24 -9.26
N VAL A 57 8.61 -12.20 -8.35
CA VAL A 57 9.78 -12.71 -7.62
C VAL A 57 10.62 -13.65 -8.47
N ARG A 58 9.96 -14.52 -9.23
CA ARG A 58 10.64 -15.60 -9.94
C ARG A 58 10.76 -15.34 -11.43
N MET A 59 11.78 -14.64 -11.82
CA MET A 59 12.09 -14.37 -13.22
C MET A 59 13.43 -15.01 -13.62
N PRO A 60 13.59 -15.44 -14.88
CA PRO A 60 14.86 -15.92 -15.40
C PRO A 60 15.95 -14.84 -15.35
N GLY A 61 17.15 -15.22 -14.96
CA GLY A 61 18.33 -14.36 -14.92
C GLY A 61 18.39 -13.50 -13.66
N LEU A 62 17.86 -12.28 -13.68
CA LEU A 62 17.81 -11.39 -12.54
C LEU A 62 16.45 -11.54 -11.83
N ASP A 63 16.44 -12.19 -10.66
CA ASP A 63 15.22 -12.40 -9.87
C ASP A 63 14.68 -11.09 -9.26
N GLY A 64 13.40 -11.11 -8.84
CA GLY A 64 12.72 -9.93 -8.30
C GLY A 64 13.32 -9.43 -6.99
N VAL A 65 13.90 -10.29 -6.16
CA VAL A 65 14.54 -9.90 -4.90
C VAL A 65 15.79 -9.05 -5.17
N GLU A 66 16.61 -9.48 -6.13
CA GLU A 66 17.79 -8.72 -6.52
C GLU A 66 17.42 -7.42 -7.25
N VAL A 67 16.34 -7.42 -8.05
CA VAL A 67 15.77 -6.20 -8.63
C VAL A 67 15.35 -5.23 -7.53
N LEU A 68 14.61 -5.70 -6.51
CA LEU A 68 14.21 -4.88 -5.36
C LEU A 68 15.41 -4.27 -4.65
N ARG A 69 16.46 -5.04 -4.38
CA ARG A 69 17.70 -4.52 -3.76
C ARG A 69 18.33 -3.39 -4.56
N ARG A 70 18.40 -3.55 -5.89
CA ARG A 70 18.96 -2.51 -6.78
C ARG A 70 18.07 -1.28 -6.86
N ILE A 71 16.76 -1.44 -6.85
CA ILE A 71 15.83 -0.32 -6.77
C ILE A 71 16.06 0.45 -5.47
N ARG A 72 16.09 -0.23 -4.33
CA ARG A 72 16.27 0.39 -3.01
C ARG A 72 17.62 1.09 -2.84
N ALA A 73 18.65 0.63 -3.54
CA ALA A 73 19.94 1.32 -3.56
C ALA A 73 19.93 2.66 -4.31
N GLN A 74 18.96 2.87 -5.18
CA GLN A 74 18.84 4.07 -6.03
C GLN A 74 17.64 4.95 -5.67
N ASP A 75 16.53 4.33 -5.28
CA ASP A 75 15.26 5.00 -5.00
C ASP A 75 14.54 4.29 -3.85
N THR A 76 14.33 5.01 -2.76
CA THR A 76 13.57 4.54 -1.60
C THR A 76 12.10 4.97 -1.64
N GLY A 77 11.73 5.87 -2.55
CA GLY A 77 10.39 6.47 -2.62
C GLY A 77 9.38 5.68 -3.45
N VAL A 78 9.82 4.92 -4.46
CA VAL A 78 8.90 4.13 -5.28
C VAL A 78 8.31 2.96 -4.48
N ALA A 79 7.00 2.74 -4.57
CA ALA A 79 6.36 1.60 -3.93
C ALA A 79 6.59 0.33 -4.77
N VAL A 80 7.25 -0.68 -4.21
CA VAL A 80 7.47 -1.99 -4.86
C VAL A 80 6.60 -3.03 -4.20
N ILE A 81 5.63 -3.56 -4.94
CA ILE A 81 4.76 -4.65 -4.54
C ILE A 81 5.30 -5.92 -5.17
N MET A 82 5.73 -6.86 -4.33
CA MET A 82 6.21 -8.16 -4.81
C MET A 82 5.03 -9.03 -5.20
N VAL A 83 5.11 -9.66 -6.35
CA VAL A 83 4.07 -10.57 -6.87
C VAL A 83 4.68 -11.95 -7.04
N THR A 84 4.02 -13.02 -6.62
CA THR A 84 4.61 -14.36 -6.69
C THR A 84 3.58 -15.49 -6.74
N ALA A 85 3.94 -16.58 -7.39
CA ALA A 85 3.17 -17.82 -7.40
C ALA A 85 3.30 -18.65 -6.11
N ASN A 86 4.08 -18.20 -5.11
CA ASN A 86 4.38 -18.99 -3.92
C ASN A 86 3.99 -18.25 -2.64
N GLU A 87 3.26 -18.94 -1.75
CA GLU A 87 2.94 -18.47 -0.40
C GLU A 87 4.12 -18.68 0.58
N ASP A 88 5.35 -18.41 0.13
CA ASP A 88 6.54 -18.53 0.96
C ASP A 88 6.61 -17.34 1.95
N VAL A 89 6.18 -17.61 3.16
CA VAL A 89 6.13 -16.61 4.24
C VAL A 89 7.53 -16.06 4.57
N ASP A 90 8.57 -16.86 4.46
CA ASP A 90 9.93 -16.43 4.76
C ASP A 90 10.44 -15.48 3.67
N LEU A 91 10.15 -15.77 2.42
CA LEU A 91 10.46 -14.90 1.28
C LEU A 91 9.67 -13.58 1.36
N ALA A 92 8.39 -13.62 1.73
CA ALA A 92 7.60 -12.43 1.97
C ALA A 92 8.22 -11.55 3.06
N ARG A 93 8.61 -12.14 4.20
CA ARG A 93 9.29 -11.42 5.28
C ARG A 93 10.65 -10.85 4.86
N GLU A 94 11.41 -11.58 4.07
CA GLU A 94 12.70 -11.10 3.56
C GLU A 94 12.50 -9.88 2.66
N THR A 95 11.58 -9.94 1.71
CA THR A 95 11.33 -8.85 0.77
C THR A 95 10.78 -7.59 1.47
N LEU A 96 9.92 -7.75 2.47
CA LEU A 96 9.45 -6.63 3.29
C LEU A 96 10.59 -5.98 4.09
N LYS A 97 11.51 -6.77 4.67
CA LYS A 97 12.72 -6.25 5.35
C LYS A 97 13.67 -5.53 4.39
N LEU A 98 13.72 -5.95 3.13
CA LEU A 98 14.48 -5.28 2.07
C LEU A 98 13.81 -4.00 1.57
N GLY A 99 12.61 -3.67 2.07
CA GLY A 99 11.89 -2.45 1.74
C GLY A 99 10.85 -2.62 0.64
N ALA A 100 10.39 -3.84 0.34
CA ALA A 100 9.17 -3.99 -0.43
C ALA A 100 8.02 -3.30 0.29
N PHE A 101 7.13 -2.67 -0.47
CA PHE A 101 5.94 -2.04 0.07
C PHE A 101 4.92 -3.11 0.49
N ASP A 102 4.76 -4.13 -0.34
CA ASP A 102 3.82 -5.21 -0.15
C ASP A 102 4.24 -6.50 -0.86
N TYR A 103 3.49 -7.57 -0.58
CA TYR A 103 3.66 -8.89 -1.14
C TYR A 103 2.30 -9.51 -1.47
N VAL A 104 2.07 -9.89 -2.73
CA VAL A 104 0.79 -10.40 -3.24
C VAL A 104 1.00 -11.77 -3.88
N ALA A 105 0.22 -12.76 -3.46
CA ALA A 105 0.26 -14.10 -4.05
C ALA A 105 -0.58 -14.17 -5.34
N LYS A 106 -0.11 -14.96 -6.31
CA LYS A 106 -0.89 -15.42 -7.46
C LYS A 106 -1.67 -16.70 -7.03
N PRO A 107 -2.96 -16.91 -7.40
CA PRO A 107 -3.79 -16.04 -8.23
C PRO A 107 -4.25 -14.78 -7.51
N PHE A 108 -4.37 -13.66 -8.25
CA PHE A 108 -4.65 -12.35 -7.67
C PHE A 108 -6.07 -12.24 -7.10
N ASP A 109 -6.19 -11.74 -5.89
CA ASP A 109 -7.36 -10.98 -5.47
C ASP A 109 -7.20 -9.53 -5.97
N PHE A 110 -7.95 -9.19 -7.02
CA PHE A 110 -7.87 -7.86 -7.63
C PHE A 110 -8.33 -6.75 -6.68
N GLY A 111 -9.27 -7.03 -5.77
CA GLY A 111 -9.67 -6.07 -4.76
C GLY A 111 -8.52 -5.73 -3.82
N TYR A 112 -7.77 -6.74 -3.39
CA TYR A 112 -6.58 -6.55 -2.58
C TYR A 112 -5.46 -5.83 -3.35
N LEU A 113 -5.21 -6.24 -4.61
CA LEU A 113 -4.18 -5.64 -5.45
C LEU A 113 -4.46 -4.15 -5.73
N ASP A 114 -5.71 -3.77 -5.97
CA ASP A 114 -6.16 -2.37 -6.10
C ASP A 114 -5.84 -1.54 -4.86
N GLN A 115 -6.12 -2.10 -3.68
CA GLN A 115 -5.82 -1.43 -2.42
C GLN A 115 -4.31 -1.24 -2.24
N ALA A 116 -3.51 -2.28 -2.49
CA ALA A 116 -2.06 -2.23 -2.40
C ALA A 116 -1.47 -1.17 -3.35
N VAL A 117 -1.94 -1.12 -4.59
CA VAL A 117 -1.52 -0.12 -5.59
C VAL A 117 -1.91 1.30 -5.16
N THR A 118 -3.15 1.49 -4.70
CA THR A 118 -3.64 2.80 -4.24
C THR A 118 -2.80 3.32 -3.06
N LEU A 119 -2.51 2.47 -2.08
CA LEU A 119 -1.67 2.82 -0.93
C LEU A 119 -0.22 3.09 -1.34
N GLY A 120 0.32 2.29 -2.27
CA GLY A 120 1.65 2.51 -2.84
C GLY A 120 1.79 3.85 -3.55
N LEU A 121 0.75 4.27 -4.30
CA LEU A 121 0.70 5.59 -4.94
C LEU A 121 0.74 6.74 -3.92
N ILE A 122 0.00 6.61 -2.84
CA ILE A 122 -0.03 7.60 -1.76
C ILE A 122 1.35 7.73 -1.11
N GLN A 123 2.00 6.60 -0.81
CA GLN A 123 3.33 6.58 -0.20
C GLN A 123 4.39 7.19 -1.11
N SER A 124 4.36 6.88 -2.41
CA SER A 124 5.35 7.39 -3.38
C SER A 124 5.14 8.85 -3.78
N GLY A 125 4.11 9.52 -3.26
CA GLY A 125 3.75 10.88 -3.66
C GLY A 125 3.24 10.99 -5.10
N GLY A 126 2.91 9.88 -5.75
CA GLY A 126 2.45 9.79 -7.15
C GLY A 126 0.93 9.90 -7.32
N GLY A 127 0.18 10.22 -6.27
CA GLY A 127 -1.25 10.53 -6.36
C GLY A 127 -1.51 11.80 -7.18
N PRO A 128 -2.77 12.08 -7.60
CA PRO A 128 -3.11 13.25 -8.40
C PRO A 128 -2.54 14.51 -7.74
N SER A 129 -1.81 15.30 -8.51
CA SER A 129 -1.01 16.45 -8.09
C SER A 129 -1.76 17.36 -7.14
N ALA A 130 -1.39 17.33 -5.86
CA ALA A 130 -1.67 18.47 -4.98
C ALA A 130 -0.74 19.62 -5.40
N PRO A 131 -1.20 20.88 -5.40
CA PRO A 131 -0.40 22.02 -5.84
C PRO A 131 0.86 22.16 -4.98
N THR A 132 2.00 22.27 -5.65
CA THR A 132 3.33 22.54 -5.08
C THR A 132 3.33 23.78 -4.21
N GLY A 133 3.51 23.63 -2.91
CA GLY A 133 3.71 24.75 -2.00
C GLY A 133 4.20 24.33 -0.62
N THR A 134 5.48 24.57 -0.39
CA THR A 134 6.19 24.70 0.91
C THR A 134 6.28 23.48 1.84
N ARG A 135 7.55 23.05 2.03
CA ARG A 135 8.00 22.19 3.13
C ARG A 135 7.69 22.80 4.49
N GLY A 136 7.00 22.02 5.30
CA GLY A 136 6.81 22.28 6.72
C GLY A 136 6.04 21.12 7.32
N ALA A 137 6.43 20.66 8.49
CA ALA A 137 5.86 19.52 9.23
C ALA A 137 4.38 19.71 9.63
N GLU A 138 3.66 20.63 9.01
CA GLU A 138 2.23 20.94 9.23
C GLU A 138 1.31 20.51 8.06
N ALA A 139 1.83 19.90 6.99
CA ALA A 139 1.03 19.55 5.80
C ALA A 139 0.23 18.24 5.93
N ALA A 140 0.15 17.63 7.10
CA ALA A 140 -0.67 16.42 7.33
C ALA A 140 -2.15 16.72 7.66
N ALA A 141 -2.59 17.96 7.65
CA ALA A 141 -3.90 18.39 8.16
C ALA A 141 -4.95 18.74 7.07
N GLY A 142 -4.85 18.15 5.87
CA GLY A 142 -5.95 18.22 4.90
C GLY A 142 -6.84 16.98 5.01
N PRO A 143 -8.16 17.07 4.83
CA PRO A 143 -9.11 15.96 4.98
C PRO A 143 -8.77 14.76 4.07
N GLY A 144 -8.05 14.97 2.95
CA GLY A 144 -7.60 13.89 2.07
C GLY A 144 -6.33 13.16 2.52
N GLY A 145 -5.53 13.73 3.46
CA GLY A 145 -4.26 13.13 3.92
C GLY A 145 -4.38 12.22 5.14
N VAL A 146 -5.41 12.44 5.94
CA VAL A 146 -5.60 11.76 7.24
C VAL A 146 -6.06 10.31 7.05
N TRP A 147 -7.02 10.08 6.19
CA TRP A 147 -7.62 8.76 5.98
C TRP A 147 -6.66 7.75 5.32
N PRO A 148 -5.93 8.13 4.27
CA PRO A 148 -4.87 7.29 3.74
C PRO A 148 -3.79 6.92 4.77
N ALA A 149 -3.37 7.87 5.61
CA ALA A 149 -2.38 7.62 6.66
C ALA A 149 -2.88 6.60 7.70
N LEU A 150 -4.15 6.70 8.11
CA LEU A 150 -4.80 5.74 9.00
C LEU A 150 -4.81 4.34 8.38
N THR A 151 -5.26 4.24 7.13
CA THR A 151 -5.33 2.97 6.41
C THR A 151 -3.94 2.34 6.31
N LEU A 152 -2.94 3.10 5.90
CA LEU A 152 -1.55 2.62 5.77
C LEU A 152 -0.98 2.10 7.10
N ALA A 153 -1.15 2.85 8.19
CA ALA A 153 -0.67 2.43 9.51
C ALA A 153 -1.34 1.12 9.97
N THR A 154 -2.66 1.00 9.74
CA THR A 154 -3.42 -0.20 10.10
C THR A 154 -3.00 -1.42 9.30
N PHE A 155 -2.85 -1.28 7.99
CA PHE A 155 -2.39 -2.36 7.12
C PHE A 155 -0.97 -2.81 7.46
N HIS A 156 -0.08 -1.89 7.80
CA HIS A 156 1.26 -2.24 8.27
C HIS A 156 1.22 -3.09 9.54
N ALA A 157 0.44 -2.67 10.52
CA ALA A 157 0.28 -3.42 11.76
C ALA A 157 -0.35 -4.80 11.53
N ALA A 158 -1.41 -4.91 10.72
CA ALA A 158 -2.06 -6.18 10.42
C ALA A 158 -1.12 -7.18 9.74
N ARG A 159 -0.18 -6.73 8.93
CA ARG A 159 0.78 -7.60 8.20
C ARG A 159 1.86 -8.20 9.05
N THR A 160 2.23 -7.55 10.13
CA THR A 160 3.25 -8.06 11.07
C THR A 160 2.67 -9.06 12.05
N MET A 161 1.33 -9.19 12.13
CA MET A 161 0.64 -10.15 12.97
C MET A 161 0.99 -11.61 12.62
N THR A 162 0.79 -12.48 13.59
CA THR A 162 0.79 -13.94 13.35
C THR A 162 -0.24 -14.32 12.28
N PRO A 163 -0.06 -15.42 11.53
CA PRO A 163 -1.05 -15.84 10.53
C PRO A 163 -2.47 -15.92 11.09
N SER A 164 -2.64 -16.50 12.28
CA SER A 164 -3.95 -16.62 12.94
C SER A 164 -4.53 -15.26 13.35
N GLY A 165 -3.70 -14.33 13.87
CA GLY A 165 -4.12 -12.98 14.23
C GLY A 165 -4.48 -12.14 13.01
N ARG A 166 -3.72 -12.32 11.91
CA ARG A 166 -3.98 -11.65 10.63
C ARG A 166 -5.31 -12.06 10.01
N ASP A 167 -5.61 -13.36 9.97
CA ASP A 167 -6.83 -13.89 9.35
C ASP A 167 -8.11 -13.55 10.13
N SER A 168 -7.99 -13.20 11.40
CA SER A 168 -9.13 -12.86 12.27
C SER A 168 -9.19 -11.36 12.56
N THR A 169 -8.29 -10.90 13.42
CA THR A 169 -8.28 -9.52 13.94
C THR A 169 -7.70 -8.55 12.91
N GLY A 170 -6.64 -8.97 12.20
CA GLY A 170 -5.97 -8.13 11.19
C GLY A 170 -6.90 -7.73 10.04
N GLN A 171 -7.60 -8.68 9.42
CA GLN A 171 -8.58 -8.40 8.35
C GLN A 171 -9.72 -7.48 8.81
N ARG A 172 -10.18 -7.64 10.04
CA ARG A 172 -11.21 -6.76 10.60
C ARG A 172 -10.69 -5.35 10.84
N MET A 173 -9.44 -5.22 11.30
CA MET A 173 -8.78 -3.91 11.45
C MET A 173 -8.64 -3.18 10.10
N GLU A 174 -8.20 -3.90 9.07
CA GLU A 174 -8.09 -3.37 7.71
C GLU A 174 -9.46 -2.91 7.18
N THR A 175 -10.49 -3.73 7.35
CA THR A 175 -11.87 -3.41 6.93
C THR A 175 -12.41 -2.17 7.65
N ALA A 176 -12.18 -2.06 8.96
CA ALA A 176 -12.61 -0.91 9.76
C ALA A 176 -11.88 0.37 9.34
N ALA A 177 -10.57 0.31 9.07
CA ALA A 177 -9.78 1.45 8.62
C ALA A 177 -10.24 1.96 7.24
N LEU A 178 -10.50 1.05 6.29
CA LEU A 178 -11.02 1.39 4.96
C LEU A 178 -12.43 2.00 5.05
N ALA A 179 -13.31 1.44 5.87
CA ALA A 179 -14.65 1.96 6.07
C ALA A 179 -14.62 3.36 6.71
N ALA A 180 -13.80 3.56 7.75
CA ALA A 180 -13.58 4.88 8.36
C ALA A 180 -13.08 5.90 7.33
N GLY A 181 -12.12 5.49 6.49
CA GLY A 181 -11.56 6.34 5.43
C GLY A 181 -12.59 6.75 4.41
N ARG A 182 -13.40 5.82 3.91
CA ARG A 182 -14.47 6.08 2.95
C ARG A 182 -15.54 7.02 3.52
N GLU A 183 -16.00 6.75 4.73
CA GLU A 183 -17.05 7.54 5.38
C GLU A 183 -16.56 8.94 5.76
N GLY A 184 -15.31 9.03 6.26
CA GLY A 184 -14.69 10.31 6.61
C GLY A 184 -14.41 11.19 5.41
N ALA A 185 -13.88 10.63 4.31
CA ALA A 185 -13.67 11.36 3.06
C ALA A 185 -14.98 11.81 2.41
N ALA A 186 -16.07 11.09 2.64
CA ALA A 186 -17.41 11.47 2.18
C ALA A 186 -18.12 12.48 3.11
N GLY A 187 -17.47 12.96 4.18
CA GLY A 187 -18.04 13.89 5.14
C GLY A 187 -19.09 13.28 6.09
N ARG A 188 -19.18 11.95 6.17
CA ARG A 188 -20.09 11.25 7.08
C ARG A 188 -19.41 10.97 8.43
N GLY A 189 -19.14 12.05 9.17
CA GLY A 189 -18.38 12.04 10.41
C GLY A 189 -18.88 11.04 11.47
N PRO A 190 -20.18 10.98 11.83
CA PRO A 190 -20.68 10.03 12.82
C PRO A 190 -20.38 8.57 12.47
N THR A 191 -20.64 8.16 11.22
CA THR A 191 -20.37 6.79 10.74
C THR A 191 -18.87 6.49 10.70
N ALA A 192 -18.04 7.45 10.28
CA ALA A 192 -16.59 7.30 10.35
C ALA A 192 -16.09 7.10 11.79
N ALA A 193 -16.66 7.82 12.76
CA ALA A 193 -16.29 7.69 14.16
C ALA A 193 -16.61 6.31 14.76
N GLU A 194 -17.69 5.66 14.32
CA GLU A 194 -18.03 4.30 14.71
C GLU A 194 -16.95 3.30 14.25
N PHE A 195 -16.49 3.39 13.00
CA PHE A 195 -15.41 2.55 12.48
C PHE A 195 -14.07 2.82 13.16
N LEU A 196 -13.77 4.07 13.52
CA LEU A 196 -12.58 4.38 14.32
C LEU A 196 -12.65 3.74 15.72
N GLN A 197 -13.83 3.70 16.33
CA GLN A 197 -14.02 3.04 17.62
C GLN A 197 -13.86 1.52 17.50
N GLU A 198 -14.39 0.91 16.44
CA GLU A 198 -14.17 -0.52 16.17
C GLU A 198 -12.68 -0.81 15.98
N LEU A 199 -11.97 0.00 15.20
CA LEU A 199 -10.54 -0.15 14.97
C LEU A 199 -9.72 -0.08 16.26
N GLU A 200 -10.02 0.86 17.17
CA GLU A 200 -9.36 0.94 18.48
C GLU A 200 -9.59 -0.32 19.31
N THR A 201 -10.81 -0.85 19.29
CA THR A 201 -11.16 -2.08 20.02
C THR A 201 -10.36 -3.26 19.48
N LEU A 202 -10.29 -3.40 18.16
CA LEU A 202 -9.53 -4.47 17.50
C LEU A 202 -8.02 -4.35 17.75
N LEU A 203 -7.50 -3.13 17.73
CA LEU A 203 -6.10 -2.85 18.05
C LEU A 203 -5.76 -3.26 19.49
N SER A 204 -6.64 -2.95 20.43
CA SER A 204 -6.48 -3.35 21.85
C SER A 204 -6.43 -4.87 22.00
N ILE A 205 -7.31 -5.59 21.31
CA ILE A 205 -7.33 -7.06 21.30
C ILE A 205 -6.02 -7.60 20.71
N ALA A 206 -5.55 -7.06 19.59
CA ALA A 206 -4.32 -7.48 18.94
C ALA A 206 -3.09 -7.27 19.83
N VAL A 207 -3.06 -6.19 20.60
CA VAL A 207 -2.01 -5.91 21.59
C VAL A 207 -2.04 -6.90 22.74
N GLU A 208 -3.22 -7.20 23.28
CA GLU A 208 -3.39 -8.19 24.37
C GLU A 208 -2.96 -9.60 23.93
N LEU A 209 -3.22 -9.97 22.68
CA LEU A 209 -2.78 -11.24 22.10
C LEU A 209 -1.28 -11.27 21.76
N GLY A 210 -0.60 -10.13 21.81
CA GLY A 210 0.82 -10.02 21.44
C GLY A 210 1.07 -10.06 19.93
N ASP A 211 0.04 -9.86 19.13
CA ASP A 211 0.10 -9.89 17.67
C ASP A 211 0.66 -8.58 17.07
N VAL A 212 0.61 -7.47 17.81
CA VAL A 212 1.06 -6.14 17.39
C VAL A 212 2.17 -5.64 18.32
N SER A 213 3.26 -5.17 17.75
CA SER A 213 4.36 -4.58 18.52
C SER A 213 3.99 -3.21 19.12
N PRO A 214 4.66 -2.74 20.19
CA PRO A 214 4.42 -1.42 20.75
C PRO A 214 4.56 -0.27 19.73
N ALA A 215 5.53 -0.38 18.82
CA ALA A 215 5.76 0.64 17.79
C ALA A 215 4.60 0.72 16.77
N GLU A 216 4.08 -0.43 16.36
CA GLU A 216 2.94 -0.50 15.45
C GLU A 216 1.66 -0.01 16.12
N ARG A 217 1.42 -0.42 17.38
CA ARG A 217 0.31 0.11 18.19
C ARG A 217 0.36 1.64 18.25
N ASP A 218 1.52 2.22 18.56
CA ASP A 218 1.67 3.66 18.69
C ASP A 218 1.43 4.37 17.36
N SER A 219 1.87 3.78 16.24
CA SER A 219 1.64 4.27 14.89
C SER A 219 0.14 4.31 14.54
N VAL A 220 -0.59 3.21 14.75
CA VAL A 220 -2.03 3.13 14.47
C VAL A 220 -2.82 4.06 15.40
N SER A 221 -2.48 4.10 16.69
CA SER A 221 -3.13 4.97 17.67
C SER A 221 -2.97 6.45 17.33
N ALA A 222 -1.78 6.87 16.91
CA ALA A 222 -1.53 8.23 16.44
C ALA A 222 -2.36 8.58 15.20
N ALA A 223 -2.45 7.66 14.24
CA ALA A 223 -3.27 7.86 13.04
C ALA A 223 -4.77 7.97 13.36
N ILE A 224 -5.28 7.16 14.28
CA ILE A 224 -6.67 7.25 14.77
C ILE A 224 -6.93 8.61 15.44
N ALA A 225 -6.01 9.08 16.28
CA ALA A 225 -6.16 10.37 16.96
C ALA A 225 -6.24 11.55 15.96
N VAL A 226 -5.39 11.53 14.93
CA VAL A 226 -5.41 12.52 13.85
C VAL A 226 -6.74 12.46 13.07
N ALA A 227 -7.21 11.24 12.75
CA ALA A 227 -8.49 11.06 12.07
C ALA A 227 -9.68 11.60 12.87
N ARG A 228 -9.72 11.36 14.18
CA ARG A 228 -10.75 11.93 15.07
C ARG A 228 -10.72 13.46 15.12
N THR A 229 -9.53 14.04 15.18
CA THR A 229 -9.38 15.49 15.16
C THR A 229 -9.91 16.09 13.87
N SER A 230 -9.65 15.44 12.73
CA SER A 230 -10.18 15.85 11.42
C SER A 230 -11.72 15.84 11.37
N LEU A 231 -12.37 14.87 12.01
CA LEU A 231 -13.84 14.83 12.11
C LEU A 231 -14.41 15.98 12.97
N SER A 232 -13.68 16.37 14.01
CA SER A 232 -14.11 17.45 14.91
C SER A 232 -14.00 18.84 14.29
N THR A 233 -13.13 19.02 13.29
CA THR A 233 -12.90 20.31 12.61
C THR A 233 -13.78 20.51 11.38
N ALA A 234 -14.45 19.45 10.92
CA ALA A 234 -15.32 19.45 9.73
C ALA A 234 -16.82 19.66 10.07
N GLY A 235 -17.19 19.73 11.36
CA GLY A 235 -18.55 20.00 11.85
C GLY A 235 -18.64 21.36 12.47
#